data_ad87ee1e80727630eebca29de50c8d79
#
_entry.id   ad87ee1e80727630eebca29de50c8d79
#
_cell.length_a   1.000
_cell.length_b   1.000
_cell.length_c   1.000
_cell.angle_alpha   90.00
_cell.angle_beta   90.00
_cell.angle_gamma   90.00
#
_symmetry.space_group_name_H-M   'P 1'
#
loop_
_entity.id
_entity.type
_entity.pdbx_description
1 polymer ?
#
loop_
_entity_poly.entity_id
_entity_poly.type
_entity_poly.pdbx_seq_one_letter_code
_entity_poly.pdbx_strand_id
1 'polypeptide(L)'
;FYARILGEPHGKVFSLTLRYFPYVIGNGTSNLRKLIQDNPRTGFKARYFLGQNPDHLGLSAEQLETVPPEGELVRLAFIGSIRIGGIYRDARHLITPELDKTFDEIAWSIPEFYYGRFDVRFKSTDLLKNAEDFSIIEVNGAGSEPIHAWDPEFSFLNLYRELFKTQSLMFRIAAENRKRGFKPDHLLKFLKAARKQTRLIKQYPPAD
;
A
#
# COMPACT_ATOMS: atom_id res chain seq x y z
N PHE A 1 -1.43 6.90 -6.11
CA PHE A 1 -0.20 7.41 -6.72
C PHE A 1 -0.45 8.65 -7.57
N TYR A 2 0.32 9.65 -7.33
CA TYR A 2 0.28 10.93 -8.03
C TYR A 2 1.59 11.18 -8.78
N ALA A 3 1.50 11.81 -9.93
CA ALA A 3 2.67 12.31 -10.66
C ALA A 3 2.38 13.60 -11.42
N ARG A 4 3.37 14.48 -11.47
CA ARG A 4 3.38 15.72 -12.25
C ARG A 4 4.67 15.82 -13.03
N ILE A 5 4.57 15.93 -14.35
CA ILE A 5 5.73 16.16 -15.20
C ILE A 5 6.07 17.66 -15.14
N LEU A 6 7.33 17.98 -14.98
CA LEU A 6 7.77 19.37 -14.99
C LEU A 6 7.40 20.06 -16.32
N GLY A 7 6.91 21.29 -16.20
CA GLY A 7 6.41 22.05 -17.35
C GLY A 7 4.93 21.83 -17.64
N GLU A 8 4.31 20.80 -17.08
CA GLU A 8 2.86 20.64 -17.12
C GLU A 8 2.21 21.41 -15.96
N PRO A 9 1.11 22.12 -16.20
CA PRO A 9 0.45 22.94 -15.18
C PRO A 9 -0.18 22.08 -14.08
N HIS A 10 -0.57 20.85 -14.40
CA HIS A 10 -1.28 19.94 -13.49
C HIS A 10 -0.66 18.55 -13.48
N GLY A 11 -0.67 17.92 -12.30
CA GLY A 11 -0.39 16.51 -12.15
C GLY A 11 -1.68 15.68 -12.17
N LYS A 12 -1.53 14.37 -12.01
CA LYS A 12 -2.66 13.42 -12.01
C LYS A 12 -2.46 12.27 -11.05
N VAL A 13 -3.55 11.77 -10.53
CA VAL A 13 -3.62 10.48 -9.87
C VAL A 13 -3.63 9.40 -10.94
N PHE A 14 -2.53 8.71 -11.15
CA PHE A 14 -2.42 7.67 -12.19
C PHE A 14 -2.67 6.25 -11.68
N SER A 15 -2.76 6.08 -10.37
CA SER A 15 -3.06 4.80 -9.73
C SER A 15 -3.80 5.01 -8.41
N LEU A 16 -4.84 4.23 -8.20
CA LEU A 16 -5.59 4.13 -6.97
C LEU A 16 -5.74 2.66 -6.60
N THR A 17 -5.48 2.34 -5.34
CA THR A 17 -5.52 0.97 -4.84
C THR A 17 -6.36 0.90 -3.57
N LEU A 18 -7.33 0.01 -3.54
CA LEU A 18 -8.03 -0.36 -2.32
C LEU A 18 -7.21 -1.41 -1.57
N ARG A 19 -7.05 -1.20 -0.26
CA ARG A 19 -6.34 -2.13 0.63
C ARG A 19 -7.35 -2.76 1.57
N TYR A 20 -7.42 -4.08 1.54
CA TYR A 20 -8.25 -4.86 2.44
C TYR A 20 -7.40 -5.56 3.48
N PHE A 21 -7.88 -5.57 4.70
CA PHE A 21 -7.26 -6.34 5.80
C PHE A 21 -7.35 -7.84 5.51
N PRO A 22 -6.44 -8.65 6.07
CA PRO A 22 -6.60 -10.09 6.02
C PRO A 22 -7.87 -10.51 6.77
N TYR A 23 -8.64 -11.38 6.16
CA TYR A 23 -9.90 -11.89 6.72
C TYR A 23 -10.17 -13.33 6.28
N VAL A 24 -11.04 -13.99 7.00
CA VAL A 24 -11.67 -15.26 6.61
C VAL A 24 -13.19 -15.12 6.65
N ILE A 25 -13.88 -16.01 5.97
CA ILE A 25 -15.35 -16.09 6.00
C ILE A 25 -15.75 -17.30 6.83
N GLY A 26 -16.60 -17.10 7.80
CA GLY A 26 -17.20 -18.16 8.61
C GLY A 26 -18.01 -19.13 7.75
N ASN A 27 -17.99 -20.40 8.11
CA ASN A 27 -18.78 -21.46 7.47
C ASN A 27 -19.74 -22.17 8.44
N GLY A 28 -19.92 -21.64 9.65
CA GLY A 28 -20.82 -22.17 10.68
C GLY A 28 -20.38 -23.51 11.30
N THR A 29 -19.26 -24.10 10.87
CA THR A 29 -18.85 -25.46 11.31
C THR A 29 -17.39 -25.53 11.76
N SER A 30 -16.49 -24.79 11.15
CA SER A 30 -15.06 -24.80 11.47
C SER A 30 -14.73 -23.68 12.43
N ASN A 31 -13.82 -23.95 13.37
CA ASN A 31 -13.29 -22.89 14.22
C ASN A 31 -12.37 -21.96 13.43
N LEU A 32 -12.10 -20.78 13.99
CA LEU A 32 -11.30 -19.73 13.35
C LEU A 32 -9.89 -20.21 12.99
N ARG A 33 -9.27 -21.05 13.85
CA ARG A 33 -7.98 -21.68 13.59
C ARG A 33 -7.99 -22.45 12.27
N LYS A 34 -8.98 -23.31 12.07
CA LYS A 34 -9.11 -24.13 10.85
C LYS A 34 -9.40 -23.27 9.64
N LEU A 35 -10.29 -22.28 9.76
CA LEU A 35 -10.58 -21.33 8.68
C LEU A 35 -9.33 -20.56 8.22
N ILE A 36 -8.45 -20.15 9.15
CA ILE A 36 -7.18 -19.48 8.83
C ILE A 36 -6.24 -20.44 8.10
N GLN A 37 -6.12 -21.69 8.57
CA GLN A 37 -5.21 -22.68 7.99
C GLN A 37 -5.64 -23.13 6.59
N ASP A 38 -6.93 -23.34 6.39
CA ASP A 38 -7.49 -23.84 5.12
C ASP A 38 -7.61 -22.74 4.05
N ASN A 39 -7.65 -21.48 4.44
CA ASN A 39 -7.72 -20.38 3.49
C ASN A 39 -6.38 -20.22 2.76
N PRO A 40 -6.32 -20.30 1.41
CA PRO A 40 -5.07 -20.31 0.66
C PRO A 40 -4.25 -19.03 0.84
N ARG A 41 -4.87 -17.93 1.27
CA ARG A 41 -4.22 -16.65 1.47
C ARG A 41 -3.68 -16.47 2.89
N THR A 42 -4.49 -16.78 3.90
CA THR A 42 -4.10 -16.64 5.30
C THR A 42 -3.35 -17.85 5.81
N GLY A 43 -3.60 -19.04 5.28
CA GLY A 43 -2.94 -20.29 5.64
C GLY A 43 -1.44 -20.26 5.38
N PHE A 44 -1.03 -19.68 4.25
CA PHE A 44 0.40 -19.47 3.95
C PHE A 44 1.09 -18.55 4.97
N LYS A 45 0.33 -17.70 5.67
CA LYS A 45 0.78 -16.75 6.69
C LYS A 45 0.23 -17.07 8.08
N ALA A 46 -0.27 -18.30 8.30
CA ALA A 46 -0.96 -18.71 9.54
C ALA A 46 -0.16 -18.41 10.81
N ARG A 47 1.18 -18.51 10.76
CA ARG A 47 2.06 -18.19 11.90
C ARG A 47 1.84 -16.78 12.50
N TYR A 48 1.40 -15.82 11.70
CA TYR A 48 1.14 -14.45 12.19
C TYR A 48 -0.15 -14.38 13.02
N PHE A 49 -1.11 -15.26 12.76
CA PHE A 49 -2.43 -15.24 13.39
C PHE A 49 -2.58 -16.26 14.50
N LEU A 50 -1.82 -17.37 14.46
CA LEU A 50 -1.95 -18.49 15.40
C LEU A 50 -1.11 -18.34 16.67
N GLY A 51 -0.63 -17.14 17.00
CA GLY A 51 0.16 -16.91 18.19
C GLY A 51 1.60 -17.45 18.13
N GLN A 52 2.05 -17.94 16.97
CA GLN A 52 3.39 -18.50 16.78
C GLN A 52 4.45 -17.44 16.43
N ASN A 53 4.05 -16.19 16.31
CA ASN A 53 4.94 -15.08 16.01
C ASN A 53 5.08 -14.18 17.23
N PRO A 54 6.30 -13.91 17.73
CA PRO A 54 6.54 -12.98 18.82
C PRO A 54 6.12 -11.53 18.51
N ASP A 55 5.90 -11.18 17.25
CA ASP A 55 5.54 -9.84 16.79
C ASP A 55 4.05 -9.47 16.96
N HIS A 56 3.26 -10.27 17.68
CA HIS A 56 1.96 -9.92 18.29
C HIS A 56 0.77 -9.55 17.40
N LEU A 57 0.65 -10.14 16.22
CA LEU A 57 -0.62 -10.12 15.50
C LEU A 57 -1.53 -11.31 15.85
N GLY A 58 -1.08 -12.14 16.79
CA GLY A 58 -1.76 -13.39 17.14
C GLY A 58 -3.12 -13.16 17.80
N LEU A 59 -4.10 -13.95 17.36
CA LEU A 59 -5.38 -14.10 18.02
C LEU A 59 -5.19 -14.91 19.31
N SER A 60 -6.00 -14.64 20.33
CA SER A 60 -5.96 -15.43 21.56
C SER A 60 -6.39 -16.89 21.29
N ALA A 61 -5.98 -17.81 22.15
CA ALA A 61 -6.38 -19.20 22.04
C ALA A 61 -7.90 -19.34 22.05
N GLU A 62 -8.60 -18.57 22.87
CA GLU A 62 -10.06 -18.54 22.93
C GLU A 62 -10.68 -18.05 21.61
N GLN A 63 -10.18 -16.97 21.04
CA GLN A 63 -10.64 -16.48 19.74
C GLN A 63 -10.44 -17.51 18.62
N LEU A 64 -9.32 -18.24 18.65
CA LEU A 64 -9.02 -19.25 17.63
C LEU A 64 -9.95 -20.46 17.67
N GLU A 65 -10.56 -20.74 18.83
CA GLU A 65 -11.53 -21.86 18.98
C GLU A 65 -12.98 -21.43 18.72
N THR A 66 -13.25 -20.15 18.49
CA THR A 66 -14.61 -19.70 18.11
C THR A 66 -15.00 -20.25 16.73
N VAL A 67 -16.29 -20.57 16.56
CA VAL A 67 -16.86 -20.98 15.27
C VAL A 67 -17.70 -19.84 14.71
N PRO A 68 -17.17 -19.06 13.75
CA PRO A 68 -17.91 -17.96 13.17
C PRO A 68 -19.12 -18.46 12.36
N PRO A 69 -20.29 -17.79 12.46
CA PRO A 69 -21.45 -18.08 11.63
C PRO A 69 -21.14 -18.11 10.13
N GLU A 70 -21.96 -18.85 9.38
CA GLU A 70 -21.83 -18.89 7.93
C GLU A 70 -21.99 -17.48 7.32
N GLY A 71 -21.04 -17.10 6.45
CA GLY A 71 -21.02 -15.80 5.79
C GLY A 71 -20.45 -14.66 6.63
N GLU A 72 -20.15 -14.88 7.92
CA GLU A 72 -19.52 -13.84 8.75
C GLU A 72 -18.11 -13.54 8.28
N LEU A 73 -17.82 -12.25 8.04
CA LEU A 73 -16.46 -11.78 7.75
C LEU A 73 -15.71 -11.54 9.06
N VAL A 74 -14.70 -12.36 9.31
CA VAL A 74 -13.82 -12.22 10.48
C VAL A 74 -12.49 -11.61 10.05
N ARG A 75 -12.26 -10.37 10.45
CA ARG A 75 -11.00 -9.68 10.21
C ARG A 75 -9.91 -10.19 11.16
N LEU A 76 -8.75 -10.56 10.61
CA LEU A 76 -7.66 -11.18 11.36
C LEU A 76 -6.61 -10.17 11.86
N ALA A 77 -6.48 -9.02 11.21
CA ALA A 77 -5.54 -7.97 11.62
C ALA A 77 -6.02 -6.59 11.18
N PHE A 78 -5.45 -5.54 11.77
CA PHE A 78 -5.73 -4.14 11.45
C PHE A 78 -4.68 -3.53 10.51
N ILE A 79 -3.77 -4.35 9.99
CA ILE A 79 -2.74 -3.96 9.02
C ILE A 79 -3.11 -4.54 7.66
N GLY A 80 -3.26 -3.69 6.65
CA GLY A 80 -3.59 -4.11 5.27
C GLY A 80 -2.34 -4.43 4.45
N SER A 81 -1.38 -5.16 5.02
CA SER A 81 -0.16 -5.57 4.32
C SER A 81 -0.33 -6.91 3.61
N ILE A 82 0.18 -7.04 2.38
CA ILE A 82 0.24 -8.34 1.69
C ILE A 82 1.16 -9.33 2.38
N ARG A 83 2.12 -8.85 3.19
CA ARG A 83 3.03 -9.72 3.96
C ARG A 83 2.29 -10.61 4.95
N ILE A 84 1.16 -10.15 5.46
CA ILE A 84 0.29 -10.88 6.40
C ILE A 84 -1.04 -11.32 5.78
N GLY A 85 -1.16 -11.31 4.44
CA GLY A 85 -2.35 -11.80 3.74
C GLY A 85 -3.40 -10.74 3.39
N GLY A 86 -3.09 -9.45 3.57
CA GLY A 86 -3.93 -8.36 3.06
C GLY A 86 -4.08 -8.42 1.54
N ILE A 87 -5.13 -7.81 1.02
CA ILE A 87 -5.44 -7.81 -0.43
C ILE A 87 -5.33 -6.39 -0.96
N TYR A 88 -4.67 -6.23 -2.09
CA TYR A 88 -4.66 -5.01 -2.87
C TYR A 88 -5.52 -5.20 -4.11
N ARG A 89 -6.38 -4.23 -4.40
CA ARG A 89 -7.24 -4.22 -5.58
C ARG A 89 -7.01 -2.97 -6.39
N ASP A 90 -6.84 -3.14 -7.68
CA ASP A 90 -6.83 -2.00 -8.60
C ASP A 90 -8.18 -1.29 -8.55
N ALA A 91 -8.13 -0.03 -8.22
CA ALA A 91 -9.31 0.82 -8.08
C ALA A 91 -9.23 2.09 -8.93
N ARG A 92 -8.46 2.05 -10.03
CA ARG A 92 -8.31 3.20 -10.94
C ARG A 92 -9.64 3.67 -11.53
N HIS A 93 -10.64 2.81 -11.60
CA HIS A 93 -12.00 3.15 -12.00
C HIS A 93 -12.72 4.12 -11.05
N LEU A 94 -12.18 4.33 -9.84
CA LEU A 94 -12.70 5.31 -8.87
C LEU A 94 -12.04 6.68 -9.02
N ILE A 95 -11.03 6.85 -9.86
CA ILE A 95 -10.37 8.13 -10.08
C ILE A 95 -11.32 9.05 -10.82
N THR A 96 -11.55 10.23 -10.25
CA THR A 96 -12.42 11.28 -10.79
C THR A 96 -11.64 12.56 -11.03
N PRO A 97 -12.15 13.50 -11.81
CA PRO A 97 -11.56 14.82 -11.95
C PRO A 97 -11.43 15.56 -10.61
N GLU A 98 -12.35 15.35 -9.69
CA GLU A 98 -12.34 15.93 -8.34
C GLU A 98 -11.16 15.40 -7.51
N LEU A 99 -10.91 14.08 -7.57
CA LEU A 99 -9.73 13.48 -6.95
C LEU A 99 -8.44 14.00 -7.59
N ASP A 100 -8.35 14.04 -8.90
CA ASP A 100 -7.18 14.56 -9.61
C ASP A 100 -6.86 16.00 -9.16
N LYS A 101 -7.88 16.88 -9.16
CA LYS A 101 -7.75 18.27 -8.74
C LYS A 101 -7.29 18.38 -7.28
N THR A 102 -7.96 17.69 -6.38
CA THR A 102 -7.66 17.77 -4.94
C THR A 102 -6.25 17.26 -4.63
N PHE A 103 -5.85 16.12 -5.19
CA PHE A 103 -4.50 15.61 -4.97
C PHE A 103 -3.42 16.41 -5.69
N ASP A 104 -3.75 17.09 -6.79
CA ASP A 104 -2.84 18.06 -7.42
C ASP A 104 -2.61 19.28 -6.49
N GLU A 105 -3.67 19.86 -5.95
CA GLU A 105 -3.58 20.96 -4.98
C GLU A 105 -2.78 20.57 -3.72
N ILE A 106 -3.03 19.39 -3.17
CA ILE A 106 -2.26 18.85 -2.03
C ILE A 106 -0.78 18.67 -2.40
N ALA A 107 -0.50 18.08 -3.55
CA ALA A 107 0.87 17.86 -4.02
C ALA A 107 1.62 19.18 -4.26
N TRP A 108 0.94 20.22 -4.75
CA TRP A 108 1.49 21.57 -4.90
C TRP A 108 1.83 22.24 -3.56
N SER A 109 1.13 21.91 -2.48
CA SER A 109 1.45 22.42 -1.14
C SER A 109 2.73 21.82 -0.56
N ILE A 110 3.23 20.72 -1.12
CA ILE A 110 4.48 20.07 -0.71
C ILE A 110 5.60 20.52 -1.66
N PRO A 111 6.63 21.24 -1.18
CA PRO A 111 7.71 21.72 -2.03
C PRO A 111 8.39 20.60 -2.84
N GLU A 112 8.55 20.82 -4.14
CA GLU A 112 9.23 19.89 -5.07
C GLU A 112 8.68 18.47 -5.10
N PHE A 113 7.39 18.29 -4.78
CA PHE A 113 6.73 17.00 -4.85
C PHE A 113 6.16 16.74 -6.24
N TYR A 114 6.81 15.90 -7.01
CA TYR A 114 6.44 15.58 -8.39
C TYR A 114 5.98 14.14 -8.58
N TYR A 115 6.24 13.26 -7.63
CA TYR A 115 5.95 11.84 -7.73
C TYR A 115 5.91 11.21 -6.35
N GLY A 116 4.84 10.47 -6.08
CA GLY A 116 4.72 9.74 -4.81
C GLY A 116 3.37 9.07 -4.60
N ARG A 117 3.25 8.45 -3.44
CA ARG A 117 2.04 7.77 -3.00
C ARG A 117 1.51 8.43 -1.74
N PHE A 118 0.23 8.72 -1.76
CA PHE A 118 -0.52 9.10 -0.56
C PHE A 118 -1.26 7.88 -0.05
N ASP A 119 -1.01 7.50 1.19
CA ASP A 119 -1.80 6.48 1.88
C ASP A 119 -2.92 7.20 2.63
N VAL A 120 -4.17 6.85 2.30
CA VAL A 120 -5.35 7.57 2.78
C VAL A 120 -6.33 6.64 3.48
N ARG A 121 -7.02 7.17 4.48
CA ARG A 121 -8.25 6.60 5.02
C ARG A 121 -9.44 7.38 4.51
N PHE A 122 -10.49 6.69 4.18
CA PHE A 122 -11.74 7.28 3.72
C PHE A 122 -12.94 6.52 4.30
N LYS A 123 -14.09 7.18 4.33
CA LYS A 123 -15.29 6.65 4.95
C LYS A 123 -16.12 5.79 4.00
N SER A 124 -16.26 6.24 2.76
CA SER A 124 -16.92 5.50 1.69
C SER A 124 -16.30 5.83 0.34
N THR A 125 -16.46 4.93 -0.64
CA THR A 125 -15.96 5.13 -2.00
C THR A 125 -16.61 6.33 -2.70
N ASP A 126 -17.86 6.63 -2.40
CA ASP A 126 -18.56 7.76 -3.03
C ASP A 126 -18.04 9.10 -2.50
N LEU A 127 -17.80 9.21 -1.19
CA LEU A 127 -17.13 10.39 -0.62
C LEU A 127 -15.71 10.54 -1.14
N LEU A 128 -14.97 9.43 -1.28
CA LEU A 128 -13.63 9.47 -1.85
C LEU A 128 -13.64 9.98 -3.30
N LYS A 129 -14.58 9.53 -4.14
CA LYS A 129 -14.74 10.02 -5.53
C LYS A 129 -14.98 11.53 -5.60
N ASN A 130 -15.71 12.07 -4.63
CA ASN A 130 -15.94 13.50 -4.50
C ASN A 130 -14.77 14.24 -3.83
N ALA A 131 -13.70 13.54 -3.49
CA ALA A 131 -12.58 14.07 -2.70
C ALA A 131 -12.99 14.61 -1.33
N GLU A 132 -13.98 13.96 -0.70
CA GLU A 132 -14.55 14.33 0.58
C GLU A 132 -14.25 13.29 1.66
N ASP A 133 -14.23 13.70 2.91
CA ASP A 133 -14.17 12.87 4.13
C ASP A 133 -13.08 11.78 4.08
N PHE A 134 -11.86 12.18 3.70
CA PHE A 134 -10.67 11.36 3.76
C PHE A 134 -9.56 12.02 4.60
N SER A 135 -8.64 11.22 5.09
CA SER A 135 -7.45 11.66 5.81
C SER A 135 -6.20 11.05 5.20
N ILE A 136 -5.18 11.86 4.99
CA ILE A 136 -3.85 11.37 4.58
C ILE A 136 -3.13 10.87 5.82
N ILE A 137 -2.70 9.61 5.79
CA ILE A 137 -1.99 8.96 6.88
C ILE A 137 -0.49 9.07 6.66
N GLU A 138 -0.06 8.91 5.40
CA GLU A 138 1.35 8.85 5.04
C GLU A 138 1.56 9.38 3.62
N VAL A 139 2.69 10.07 3.42
CA VAL A 139 3.14 10.51 2.10
C VAL A 139 4.48 9.83 1.81
N ASN A 140 4.52 9.05 0.75
CA ASN A 140 5.68 8.30 0.31
C ASN A 140 6.25 8.90 -0.98
N GLY A 141 7.55 9.12 -1.04
CA GLY A 141 8.24 9.65 -2.21
C GLY A 141 8.55 8.62 -3.29
N ALA A 142 9.57 8.91 -4.08
CA ALA A 142 9.95 8.15 -5.28
C ALA A 142 10.36 6.68 -5.02
N GLY A 143 10.69 6.31 -3.79
CA GLY A 143 11.00 4.93 -3.42
C GLY A 143 9.78 4.02 -3.24
N SER A 144 8.57 4.56 -3.33
CA SER A 144 7.34 3.78 -3.17
C SER A 144 6.96 3.03 -4.45
N GLU A 145 6.29 1.88 -4.27
CA GLU A 145 5.83 1.04 -5.38
C GLU A 145 4.37 1.29 -5.74
N PRO A 146 3.98 1.09 -7.02
CA PRO A 146 2.58 1.13 -7.45
C PRO A 146 1.85 -0.13 -6.98
N ILE A 147 1.30 -0.10 -5.78
CA ILE A 147 0.76 -1.30 -5.11
C ILE A 147 -0.46 -1.91 -5.79
N HIS A 148 -1.15 -1.22 -6.72
CA HIS A 148 -2.20 -1.82 -7.56
C HIS A 148 -1.65 -2.94 -8.45
N ALA A 149 -0.36 -2.90 -8.78
CA ALA A 149 0.30 -3.94 -9.55
C ALA A 149 0.33 -5.31 -8.83
N TRP A 150 0.10 -5.32 -7.52
CA TRP A 150 0.00 -6.53 -6.71
C TRP A 150 -1.45 -7.04 -6.56
N ASP A 151 -2.39 -6.56 -7.38
CA ASP A 151 -3.73 -7.14 -7.44
C ASP A 151 -3.64 -8.60 -7.89
N PRO A 152 -4.24 -9.54 -7.13
CA PRO A 152 -4.22 -10.96 -7.50
C PRO A 152 -4.87 -11.30 -8.85
N GLU A 153 -5.68 -10.39 -9.39
CA GLU A 153 -6.31 -10.57 -10.71
C GLU A 153 -5.36 -10.19 -11.86
N PHE A 154 -4.24 -9.53 -11.56
CA PHE A 154 -3.27 -9.21 -12.59
C PHE A 154 -2.47 -10.45 -12.98
N SER A 155 -2.30 -10.63 -14.29
CA SER A 155 -1.32 -11.58 -14.80
C SER A 155 0.10 -11.08 -14.53
N PHE A 156 1.05 -12.02 -14.51
CA PHE A 156 2.48 -11.71 -14.35
C PHE A 156 2.98 -10.66 -15.38
N LEU A 157 2.52 -10.74 -16.61
CA LEU A 157 2.84 -9.77 -17.66
C LEU A 157 2.27 -8.38 -17.36
N ASN A 158 1.05 -8.30 -16.86
CA ASN A 158 0.45 -7.03 -16.46
C ASN A 158 1.17 -6.39 -15.28
N LEU A 159 1.60 -7.18 -14.30
CA LEU A 159 2.44 -6.72 -13.20
C LEU A 159 3.69 -5.99 -13.73
N TYR A 160 4.48 -6.65 -14.58
CA TYR A 160 5.71 -6.04 -15.12
C TYR A 160 5.41 -4.82 -15.99
N ARG A 161 4.34 -4.86 -16.79
CA ARG A 161 3.92 -3.71 -17.60
C ARG A 161 3.64 -2.48 -16.75
N GLU A 162 2.92 -2.64 -15.65
CA GLU A 162 2.63 -1.52 -14.72
C GLU A 162 3.90 -1.04 -14.01
N LEU A 163 4.78 -1.93 -13.59
CA LEU A 163 6.06 -1.56 -13.00
C LEU A 163 6.92 -0.73 -13.98
N PHE A 164 7.10 -1.20 -15.22
CA PHE A 164 7.86 -0.46 -16.23
C PHE A 164 7.24 0.89 -16.57
N LYS A 165 5.92 0.96 -16.68
CA LYS A 165 5.20 2.21 -16.92
C LYS A 165 5.45 3.23 -15.81
N THR A 166 5.37 2.79 -14.57
CA THR A 166 5.59 3.62 -13.39
C THR A 166 7.04 4.09 -13.28
N GLN A 167 7.99 3.18 -13.49
CA GLN A 167 9.41 3.50 -13.50
C GLN A 167 9.76 4.49 -14.63
N SER A 168 9.22 4.29 -15.83
CA SER A 168 9.41 5.20 -16.96
C SER A 168 8.94 6.63 -16.64
N LEU A 169 7.78 6.76 -16.00
CA LEU A 169 7.26 8.05 -15.55
C LEU A 169 8.21 8.71 -14.53
N MET A 170 8.66 7.96 -13.55
CA MET A 170 9.62 8.45 -12.54
C MET A 170 10.93 8.91 -13.19
N PHE A 171 11.48 8.15 -14.15
CA PHE A 171 12.71 8.52 -14.85
C PHE A 171 12.54 9.77 -15.71
N ARG A 172 11.37 9.96 -16.34
CA ARG A 172 11.06 11.21 -17.08
C ARG A 172 11.08 12.40 -16.14
N ILE A 173 10.41 12.33 -14.99
CA ILE A 173 10.40 13.39 -13.98
C ILE A 173 11.84 13.67 -13.47
N ALA A 174 12.60 12.61 -13.19
CA ALA A 174 13.99 12.73 -12.75
C ALA A 174 14.88 13.41 -13.81
N ALA A 175 14.67 13.10 -15.10
CA ALA A 175 15.41 13.73 -16.20
C ALA A 175 15.14 15.25 -16.28
N GLU A 176 13.88 15.68 -16.14
CA GLU A 176 13.54 17.09 -16.12
C GLU A 176 14.10 17.81 -14.89
N ASN A 177 14.06 17.19 -13.72
CA ASN A 177 14.69 17.74 -12.52
C ASN A 177 16.21 17.94 -12.70
N ARG A 178 16.88 17.01 -13.37
CA ARG A 178 18.31 17.16 -13.71
C ARG A 178 18.59 18.38 -14.61
N LYS A 179 17.73 18.67 -15.57
CA LYS A 179 17.83 19.87 -16.41
C LYS A 179 17.72 21.17 -15.58
N ARG A 180 16.95 21.14 -14.50
CA ARG A 180 16.85 22.24 -13.52
C ARG A 180 18.06 22.36 -12.58
N GLY A 181 19.05 21.48 -12.70
CA GLY A 181 20.26 21.50 -11.89
C GLY A 181 20.23 20.60 -10.64
N PHE A 182 19.13 19.86 -10.39
CA PHE A 182 19.11 18.88 -9.31
C PHE A 182 20.04 17.72 -9.67
N LYS A 183 20.96 17.42 -8.77
CA LYS A 183 21.93 16.33 -8.94
C LYS A 183 21.58 15.18 -7.99
N PRO A 184 21.73 13.93 -8.44
CA PRO A 184 21.60 12.79 -7.55
C PRO A 184 22.71 12.86 -6.48
N ASP A 185 22.43 12.28 -5.32
CA ASP A 185 23.45 12.11 -4.30
C ASP A 185 24.61 11.27 -4.83
N HIS A 186 25.82 11.60 -4.39
CA HIS A 186 27.00 10.80 -4.73
C HIS A 186 26.84 9.38 -4.14
N LEU A 187 27.16 8.34 -4.93
CA LEU A 187 26.94 6.95 -4.55
C LEU A 187 27.51 6.60 -3.17
N LEU A 188 28.72 7.04 -2.85
CA LEU A 188 29.34 6.77 -1.53
C LEU A 188 28.58 7.42 -0.38
N LYS A 189 28.05 8.65 -0.59
CA LYS A 189 27.21 9.33 0.40
C LYS A 189 25.91 8.55 0.62
N PHE A 190 25.26 8.12 -0.45
CA PHE A 190 24.06 7.30 -0.40
C PHE A 190 24.30 5.97 0.36
N LEU A 191 25.37 5.22 0.02
CA LEU A 191 25.72 3.97 0.68
C LEU A 191 26.01 4.15 2.18
N LYS A 192 26.66 5.26 2.54
CA LYS A 192 26.92 5.60 3.97
C LYS A 192 25.61 5.88 4.70
N ALA A 193 24.69 6.62 4.10
CA ALA A 193 23.37 6.89 4.65
C ALA A 193 22.53 5.61 4.79
N ALA A 194 22.51 4.75 3.79
CA ALA A 194 21.81 3.46 3.82
C ALA A 194 22.34 2.55 4.94
N ARG A 195 23.67 2.45 5.11
CA ARG A 195 24.28 1.69 6.23
C ARG A 195 23.88 2.25 7.60
N LYS A 196 23.86 3.59 7.73
CA LYS A 196 23.41 4.24 8.97
C LYS A 196 21.94 3.90 9.25
N GLN A 197 21.08 4.00 8.25
CA GLN A 197 19.66 3.65 8.36
C GLN A 197 19.47 2.19 8.80
N THR A 198 20.18 1.24 8.16
CA THR A 198 20.11 -0.18 8.53
C THR A 198 20.49 -0.43 9.98
N ARG A 199 21.49 0.31 10.51
CA ARG A 199 21.88 0.21 11.92
C ARG A 199 20.80 0.77 12.87
N LEU A 200 20.18 1.90 12.49
CA LEU A 200 19.13 2.53 13.29
C LEU A 200 17.88 1.64 13.33
N ILE A 201 17.43 1.11 12.18
CA ILE A 201 16.25 0.22 12.10
C ILE A 201 16.39 -0.98 13.06
N LYS A 202 17.59 -1.54 13.22
CA LYS A 202 17.82 -2.66 14.15
C LYS A 202 17.60 -2.31 15.63
N GLN A 203 17.49 -1.04 15.98
CA GLN A 203 17.25 -0.56 17.34
C GLN A 203 15.75 -0.35 17.63
N TYR A 204 14.92 -0.46 16.62
CA TYR A 204 13.46 -0.32 16.73
C TYR A 204 12.78 -1.68 16.64
N PRO A 205 11.62 -1.84 17.27
CA PRO A 205 10.78 -3.02 17.04
C PRO A 205 10.52 -3.22 15.54
N PRO A 206 10.38 -4.47 15.08
CA PRO A 206 9.99 -4.73 13.70
C PRO A 206 8.69 -4.00 13.38
N ALA A 207 8.64 -3.34 12.23
CA ALA A 207 7.45 -2.58 11.82
C ALA A 207 6.29 -3.47 11.32
N ASP A 208 6.50 -4.79 11.16
CA ASP A 208 5.53 -5.84 10.75
C ASP A 208 6.25 -7.17 10.36
#